data_d67b4362a361b0b11b23a9c0e7907437
#
_entry.id   d67b4362a361b0b11b23a9c0e7907437
#
_cell.length_a   1.000
_cell.length_b   1.000
_cell.length_c   1.000
_cell.angle_alpha   90.00
_cell.angle_beta   90.00
_cell.angle_gamma   90.00
#
_symmetry.space_group_name_H-M   'P 1'
#
loop_
_entity.id
_entity.type
_entity.pdbx_description
1 polymer ?
#
loop_
_entity_poly.entity_id
_entity_poly.type
_entity_poly.pdbx_seq_one_letter_code
_entity_poly.pdbx_strand_id
1 'polypeptide(L)'
;MPSAAVPLSASHLRPPLKWAGGKRWLVPHVLRLWKGHERRRLVEPFCGGLAMALGLRPRRALLNDANPHLVGFYRQVARGLVISIPMENAPEPYYAYRQIFNALLAAGRGHTVEAASLFYYLNRTGFNGLCRFNSRGEFNVPFGRYARIAYTRDFSAYRSLFSRWQFSSLDFEALQLTPADFVYADPPYDVPFTQYARERFSWDDQVRAAEWLARHPGPVVLSNQATRRVVALYRRLGYRLRFLAAPRRISCTGDRTPAREVLAARNL
;
A
#
# COMPACT_ATOMS: atom_id res chain seq x y z
N MET A 1 23.94 -18.28 5.89
CA MET A 1 23.58 -18.67 4.53
C MET A 1 23.01 -17.46 3.82
N PRO A 2 23.59 -17.01 2.69
CA PRO A 2 23.00 -15.91 1.92
C PRO A 2 21.62 -16.28 1.44
N SER A 3 20.66 -15.40 1.67
CA SER A 3 19.28 -15.57 1.18
C SER A 3 19.26 -15.41 -0.34
N ALA A 4 18.57 -16.30 -1.06
CA ALA A 4 18.55 -16.27 -2.51
C ALA A 4 17.71 -15.09 -3.04
N ALA A 5 18.28 -14.31 -3.97
CA ALA A 5 17.54 -13.33 -4.75
C ALA A 5 16.57 -14.03 -5.72
N VAL A 6 15.33 -13.58 -5.80
CA VAL A 6 14.33 -14.14 -6.69
C VAL A 6 14.36 -13.36 -8.01
N PRO A 7 14.66 -14.00 -9.15
CA PRO A 7 14.59 -13.34 -10.46
C PRO A 7 13.13 -13.01 -10.81
N LEU A 8 12.89 -11.82 -11.38
CA LEU A 8 11.57 -11.35 -11.80
C LEU A 8 11.44 -11.44 -13.31
N SER A 9 10.37 -12.09 -13.80
CA SER A 9 9.92 -11.95 -15.17
C SER A 9 8.88 -10.81 -15.27
N ALA A 10 8.92 -10.04 -16.36
CA ALA A 10 8.01 -8.92 -16.59
C ALA A 10 6.52 -9.31 -16.60
N SER A 11 6.19 -10.57 -16.83
CA SER A 11 4.81 -11.07 -16.90
C SER A 11 4.12 -11.22 -15.52
N HIS A 12 4.87 -11.29 -14.39
CA HIS A 12 4.32 -11.59 -13.08
C HIS A 12 4.88 -10.71 -11.95
N LEU A 13 4.90 -9.39 -12.17
CA LEU A 13 5.33 -8.46 -11.12
C LEU A 13 4.43 -8.57 -9.89
N ARG A 14 5.04 -8.76 -8.72
CA ARG A 14 4.37 -8.83 -7.43
C ARG A 14 4.61 -7.54 -6.65
N PRO A 15 3.74 -7.20 -5.67
CA PRO A 15 4.05 -6.12 -4.74
C PRO A 15 5.49 -6.21 -4.22
N PRO A 16 6.31 -5.15 -4.38
CA PRO A 16 7.73 -5.22 -4.02
C PRO A 16 7.96 -5.26 -2.51
N LEU A 17 7.00 -4.78 -1.73
CA LEU A 17 7.06 -4.70 -0.27
C LEU A 17 6.14 -5.74 0.38
N LYS A 18 6.48 -6.15 1.60
CA LYS A 18 5.51 -6.71 2.53
C LYS A 18 4.65 -5.56 3.03
N TRP A 19 3.33 -5.67 2.88
CA TRP A 19 2.43 -4.61 3.31
C TRP A 19 1.20 -5.19 3.99
N ALA A 20 0.89 -4.69 5.19
CA ALA A 20 -0.29 -5.09 5.92
C ALA A 20 -1.56 -4.71 5.12
N GLY A 21 -2.57 -5.57 5.15
CA GLY A 21 -3.82 -5.31 4.43
C GLY A 21 -3.77 -5.54 2.92
N GLY A 22 -2.71 -6.19 2.40
CA GLY A 22 -2.56 -6.42 0.95
C GLY A 22 -3.77 -7.09 0.29
N LYS A 23 -4.34 -6.47 -0.76
CA LYS A 23 -5.60 -6.82 -1.43
C LYS A 23 -5.47 -7.71 -2.66
N ARG A 24 -4.40 -8.52 -2.77
CA ARG A 24 -4.22 -9.39 -3.95
C ARG A 24 -5.40 -10.34 -4.19
N TRP A 25 -6.04 -10.81 -3.13
CA TRP A 25 -7.23 -11.67 -3.23
C TRP A 25 -8.45 -10.95 -3.80
N LEU A 26 -8.52 -9.62 -3.64
CA LEU A 26 -9.62 -8.78 -4.12
C LEU A 26 -9.47 -8.40 -5.60
N VAL A 27 -8.26 -8.50 -6.17
CA VAL A 27 -7.97 -8.15 -7.57
C VAL A 27 -8.95 -8.79 -8.56
N PRO A 28 -9.30 -10.09 -8.50
CA PRO A 28 -10.26 -10.67 -9.45
C PRO A 28 -11.66 -10.04 -9.39
N HIS A 29 -12.06 -9.53 -8.23
CA HIS A 29 -13.35 -8.87 -8.05
C HIS A 29 -13.34 -7.46 -8.65
N VAL A 30 -12.28 -6.68 -8.41
CA VAL A 30 -12.13 -5.32 -8.94
C VAL A 30 -11.85 -5.36 -10.45
N LEU A 31 -11.14 -6.37 -10.95
CA LEU A 31 -10.87 -6.55 -12.38
C LEU A 31 -12.18 -6.66 -13.20
N ARG A 32 -13.21 -7.29 -12.65
CA ARG A 32 -14.53 -7.35 -13.30
C ARG A 32 -15.18 -5.98 -13.41
N LEU A 33 -14.99 -5.11 -12.42
CA LEU A 33 -15.50 -3.74 -12.42
C LEU A 33 -14.62 -2.80 -13.27
N TRP A 34 -13.35 -3.13 -13.41
CA TRP A 34 -12.39 -2.40 -14.25
C TRP A 34 -12.58 -2.69 -15.74
N LYS A 35 -13.15 -3.84 -16.08
CA LYS A 35 -13.40 -4.24 -17.48
C LYS A 35 -14.27 -3.19 -18.20
N GLY A 36 -13.79 -2.70 -19.34
CA GLY A 36 -14.39 -1.60 -20.10
C GLY A 36 -13.89 -0.20 -19.69
N HIS A 37 -13.07 -0.11 -18.64
CA HIS A 37 -12.49 1.15 -18.16
C HIS A 37 -10.98 1.24 -18.33
N GLU A 38 -10.33 0.33 -19.05
CA GLU A 38 -8.87 0.18 -19.15
C GLU A 38 -8.16 1.38 -19.79
N ARG A 39 -8.92 2.23 -20.49
CA ARG A 39 -8.43 3.50 -21.06
C ARG A 39 -8.38 4.65 -20.06
N ARG A 40 -9.10 4.52 -18.92
CA ARG A 40 -9.12 5.52 -17.84
C ARG A 40 -7.80 5.53 -17.09
N ARG A 41 -7.49 6.66 -16.44
CA ARG A 41 -6.43 6.69 -15.44
C ARG A 41 -6.96 6.02 -14.17
N LEU A 42 -6.22 5.04 -13.64
CA LEU A 42 -6.48 4.51 -12.30
C LEU A 42 -5.99 5.52 -11.26
N VAL A 43 -6.79 5.82 -10.26
CA VAL A 43 -6.35 6.59 -9.09
C VAL A 43 -6.52 5.73 -7.84
N GLU A 44 -5.42 5.55 -7.08
CA GLU A 44 -5.44 4.94 -5.75
C GLU A 44 -5.03 5.99 -4.71
N PRO A 45 -5.98 6.58 -3.95
CA PRO A 45 -5.68 7.54 -2.89
C PRO A 45 -4.89 6.95 -1.72
N PHE A 46 -4.96 5.62 -1.55
CA PHE A 46 -4.31 4.81 -0.50
C PHE A 46 -3.65 3.61 -1.16
N CYS A 47 -2.55 3.82 -1.89
CA CYS A 47 -2.00 2.77 -2.75
C CYS A 47 -1.26 1.66 -2.00
N GLY A 48 -0.78 1.92 -0.77
CA GLY A 48 -0.12 0.94 0.07
C GLY A 48 0.90 0.08 -0.68
N GLY A 49 0.73 -1.24 -0.62
CA GLY A 49 1.61 -2.22 -1.27
C GLY A 49 1.44 -2.37 -2.79
N LEU A 50 0.64 -1.54 -3.47
CA LEU A 50 0.37 -1.59 -4.91
C LEU A 50 -0.30 -2.88 -5.41
N ALA A 51 -1.02 -3.58 -4.55
CA ALA A 51 -1.63 -4.85 -4.92
C ALA A 51 -2.65 -4.68 -6.07
N MET A 52 -3.43 -3.59 -6.05
CA MET A 52 -4.46 -3.32 -7.04
C MET A 52 -3.86 -2.79 -8.34
N ALA A 53 -3.00 -1.78 -8.30
CA ALA A 53 -2.35 -1.25 -9.49
C ALA A 53 -1.55 -2.32 -10.26
N LEU A 54 -0.84 -3.18 -9.54
CA LEU A 54 -0.11 -4.30 -10.16
C LEU A 54 -1.04 -5.39 -10.71
N GLY A 55 -2.21 -5.58 -10.09
CA GLY A 55 -3.22 -6.53 -10.54
C GLY A 55 -3.98 -6.05 -11.78
N LEU A 56 -4.37 -4.79 -11.83
CA LEU A 56 -5.12 -4.17 -12.93
C LEU A 56 -4.21 -3.73 -14.09
N ARG A 57 -2.94 -3.42 -13.82
CA ARG A 57 -1.92 -2.99 -14.80
C ARG A 57 -2.39 -1.83 -15.70
N PRO A 58 -2.87 -0.72 -15.14
CA PRO A 58 -3.40 0.40 -15.92
C PRO A 58 -2.30 1.01 -16.80
N ARG A 59 -2.70 1.57 -17.95
CA ARG A 59 -1.77 2.32 -18.82
C ARG A 59 -1.25 3.59 -18.12
N ARG A 60 -2.10 4.26 -17.32
CA ARG A 60 -1.79 5.45 -16.55
C ARG A 60 -2.37 5.30 -15.16
N ALA A 61 -1.63 5.70 -14.14
CA ALA A 61 -2.12 5.73 -12.77
C ALA A 61 -1.62 6.96 -12.00
N LEU A 62 -2.41 7.38 -11.01
CA LEU A 62 -2.01 8.26 -9.92
C LEU A 62 -2.11 7.44 -8.63
N LEU A 63 -0.98 7.15 -8.02
CA LEU A 63 -0.85 6.28 -6.86
C LEU A 63 -0.36 7.13 -5.68
N ASN A 64 -1.26 7.36 -4.74
CA ASN A 64 -1.01 8.20 -3.57
C ASN A 64 -0.95 7.36 -2.30
N ASP A 65 -0.11 7.77 -1.39
CA ASP A 65 -0.11 7.29 -0.01
C ASP A 65 0.42 8.38 0.91
N ALA A 66 -0.17 8.54 2.08
CA ALA A 66 0.27 9.54 3.06
C ALA A 66 1.70 9.30 3.56
N ASN A 67 2.25 8.08 3.37
CA ASN A 67 3.60 7.74 3.77
C ASN A 67 4.64 8.18 2.72
N PRO A 68 5.42 9.26 2.96
CA PRO A 68 6.38 9.78 1.98
C PRO A 68 7.54 8.81 1.70
N HIS A 69 7.88 7.93 2.65
CA HIS A 69 8.97 6.95 2.50
C HIS A 69 8.57 5.81 1.59
N LEU A 70 7.31 5.37 1.67
CA LEU A 70 6.72 4.42 0.72
C LEU A 70 6.73 4.99 -0.70
N VAL A 71 6.24 6.21 -0.86
CA VAL A 71 6.23 6.92 -2.15
C VAL A 71 7.64 7.16 -2.67
N GLY A 72 8.57 7.55 -1.79
CA GLY A 72 9.99 7.71 -2.11
C GLY A 72 10.60 6.43 -2.68
N PHE A 73 10.33 5.29 -2.04
CA PHE A 73 10.76 3.98 -2.54
C PHE A 73 10.18 3.69 -3.94
N TYR A 74 8.88 3.89 -4.18
CA TYR A 74 8.29 3.63 -5.50
C TYR A 74 8.84 4.55 -6.59
N ARG A 75 9.14 5.80 -6.28
CA ARG A 75 9.81 6.72 -7.21
C ARG A 75 11.22 6.23 -7.59
N GLN A 76 11.97 5.64 -6.65
CA GLN A 76 13.27 5.05 -6.97
C GLN A 76 13.12 3.75 -7.78
N VAL A 77 12.13 2.92 -7.48
CA VAL A 77 11.79 1.73 -8.29
C VAL A 77 11.44 2.13 -9.74
N ALA A 78 10.68 3.21 -9.94
CA ALA A 78 10.36 3.73 -11.26
C ALA A 78 11.60 4.18 -12.05
N ARG A 79 12.68 4.53 -11.35
CA ARG A 79 13.98 4.90 -11.94
C ARG A 79 14.91 3.69 -12.17
N GLY A 80 14.49 2.49 -11.74
CA GLY A 80 15.29 1.27 -11.85
C GLY A 80 16.21 1.04 -10.65
N LEU A 81 15.68 1.18 -9.44
CA LEU A 81 16.40 0.93 -8.19
C LEU A 81 17.13 -0.42 -8.21
N VAL A 82 18.41 -0.40 -7.85
CA VAL A 82 19.22 -1.58 -7.54
C VAL A 82 19.67 -1.51 -6.09
N ILE A 83 19.41 -2.57 -5.32
CA ILE A 83 19.81 -2.68 -3.91
C ILE A 83 21.26 -3.13 -3.84
N SER A 84 22.15 -2.22 -3.53
CA SER A 84 23.59 -2.46 -3.38
C SER A 84 24.02 -2.86 -1.98
N ILE A 85 23.20 -2.55 -0.96
CA ILE A 85 23.52 -2.91 0.42
C ILE A 85 23.40 -4.42 0.68
N PRO A 86 24.19 -4.99 1.61
CA PRO A 86 24.03 -6.37 2.05
C PRO A 86 22.62 -6.61 2.61
N MET A 87 22.00 -7.73 2.20
CA MET A 87 20.67 -8.14 2.66
C MET A 87 20.80 -9.20 3.77
N GLU A 88 21.52 -8.85 4.81
CA GLU A 88 21.76 -9.74 5.95
C GLU A 88 20.54 -9.80 6.87
N ASN A 89 20.19 -11.02 7.27
CA ASN A 89 19.05 -11.28 8.16
C ASN A 89 19.55 -11.53 9.60
N ALA A 90 20.13 -10.50 10.20
CA ALA A 90 20.67 -10.54 11.56
C ALA A 90 20.32 -9.27 12.35
N PRO A 91 20.23 -9.33 13.70
CA PRO A 91 19.83 -8.19 14.50
C PRO A 91 20.83 -7.01 14.44
N GLU A 92 22.14 -7.27 14.45
CA GLU A 92 23.15 -6.21 14.45
C GLU A 92 23.07 -5.33 13.20
N PRO A 93 23.14 -5.85 11.95
CA PRO A 93 22.99 -5.01 10.76
C PRO A 93 21.59 -4.40 10.67
N TYR A 94 20.54 -5.09 11.18
CA TYR A 94 19.20 -4.53 11.20
C TYR A 94 19.13 -3.22 11.99
N TYR A 95 19.64 -3.23 13.22
CA TYR A 95 19.60 -2.03 14.07
C TYR A 95 20.53 -0.94 13.57
N ALA A 96 21.71 -1.29 13.04
CA ALA A 96 22.61 -0.33 12.40
C ALA A 96 21.95 0.36 11.20
N TYR A 97 21.36 -0.38 10.27
CA TYR A 97 20.67 0.19 9.13
C TYR A 97 19.42 0.99 9.51
N ARG A 98 18.73 0.61 10.58
CA ARG A 98 17.61 1.40 11.12
C ARG A 98 18.09 2.76 11.64
N GLN A 99 19.23 2.81 12.32
CA GLN A 99 19.82 4.07 12.78
C GLN A 99 20.24 4.95 11.60
N ILE A 100 20.92 4.40 10.60
CA ILE A 100 21.30 5.13 9.38
C ILE A 100 20.06 5.67 8.65
N PHE A 101 19.01 4.85 8.50
CA PHE A 101 17.75 5.27 7.89
C PHE A 101 17.15 6.46 8.64
N ASN A 102 17.04 6.37 9.97
CA ASN A 102 16.50 7.45 10.79
C ASN A 102 17.37 8.72 10.72
N ALA A 103 18.70 8.60 10.66
CA ALA A 103 19.59 9.75 10.46
C ALA A 103 19.37 10.41 9.09
N LEU A 104 19.16 9.63 8.02
CA LEU A 104 18.81 10.17 6.71
C LEU A 104 17.46 10.92 6.74
N LEU A 105 16.47 10.40 7.46
CA LEU A 105 15.18 11.06 7.61
C LEU A 105 15.32 12.41 8.34
N ALA A 106 16.05 12.43 9.45
CA ALA A 106 16.32 13.65 10.23
C ALA A 106 17.06 14.71 9.40
N ALA A 107 17.94 14.27 8.47
CA ALA A 107 18.67 15.14 7.54
C ALA A 107 17.85 15.55 6.29
N GLY A 108 16.56 15.22 6.18
CA GLY A 108 15.72 15.52 5.02
C GLY A 108 16.05 14.68 3.76
N ARG A 109 16.87 13.63 3.89
CA ARG A 109 17.38 12.78 2.80
C ARG A 109 16.55 11.52 2.56
N GLY A 110 15.32 11.45 3.07
CA GLY A 110 14.42 10.29 2.94
C GLY A 110 14.01 9.93 1.50
N HIS A 111 14.30 10.78 0.52
CA HIS A 111 13.99 10.58 -0.90
C HIS A 111 15.15 10.00 -1.73
N THR A 112 16.31 9.72 -1.12
CA THR A 112 17.51 9.23 -1.81
C THR A 112 17.43 7.74 -2.15
N VAL A 113 18.29 7.28 -3.05
CA VAL A 113 18.47 5.84 -3.38
C VAL A 113 18.90 5.05 -2.15
N GLU A 114 19.77 5.63 -1.32
CA GLU A 114 20.21 5.04 -0.07
C GLU A 114 19.04 4.83 0.91
N ALA A 115 18.22 5.86 1.13
CA ALA A 115 17.04 5.75 1.99
C ALA A 115 16.03 4.72 1.46
N ALA A 116 15.82 4.65 0.14
CA ALA A 116 14.95 3.65 -0.48
C ALA A 116 15.48 2.22 -0.30
N SER A 117 16.80 2.02 -0.41
CA SER A 117 17.45 0.72 -0.19
C SER A 117 17.32 0.28 1.27
N LEU A 118 17.55 1.19 2.20
CA LEU A 118 17.39 0.93 3.64
C LEU A 118 15.91 0.68 4.01
N PHE A 119 14.98 1.46 3.48
CA PHE A 119 13.53 1.23 3.67
C PHE A 119 13.11 -0.15 3.20
N TYR A 120 13.60 -0.57 2.01
CA TYR A 120 13.35 -1.91 1.50
C TYR A 120 13.94 -2.98 2.41
N TYR A 121 15.19 -2.84 2.83
CA TYR A 121 15.84 -3.77 3.75
C TYR A 121 15.04 -3.91 5.05
N LEU A 122 14.68 -2.78 5.68
CA LEU A 122 13.90 -2.77 6.92
C LEU A 122 12.52 -3.40 6.77
N ASN A 123 11.87 -3.22 5.62
CA ASN A 123 10.62 -3.88 5.32
C ASN A 123 10.75 -5.40 5.18
N ARG A 124 11.88 -5.87 4.60
CA ARG A 124 12.11 -7.32 4.39
C ARG A 124 12.53 -8.06 5.64
N THR A 125 13.26 -7.40 6.54
CA THR A 125 13.85 -7.97 7.75
C THR A 125 13.11 -7.57 9.04
N GLY A 126 12.31 -6.51 9.02
CA GLY A 126 11.50 -6.03 10.15
C GLY A 126 10.30 -6.92 10.46
N PHE A 127 9.84 -6.87 11.71
CA PHE A 127 8.74 -7.68 12.22
C PHE A 127 7.46 -7.53 11.39
N ASN A 128 6.94 -8.63 10.87
CA ASN A 128 5.73 -8.75 10.05
C ASN A 128 5.65 -7.80 8.83
N GLY A 129 6.77 -7.24 8.37
CA GLY A 129 6.78 -6.24 7.31
C GLY A 129 6.00 -4.97 7.68
N LEU A 130 5.91 -4.66 8.97
CA LEU A 130 5.29 -3.44 9.46
C LEU A 130 6.07 -2.22 8.97
N CYS A 131 5.35 -1.13 8.75
CA CYS A 131 5.90 0.19 8.49
C CYS A 131 5.33 1.14 9.56
N ARG A 132 6.15 1.45 10.56
CA ARG A 132 5.70 2.25 11.71
C ARG A 132 6.77 3.26 12.09
N PHE A 133 6.32 4.48 12.37
CA PHE A 133 7.13 5.59 12.83
C PHE A 133 6.60 6.05 14.19
N ASN A 134 7.50 6.50 15.07
CA ASN A 134 7.13 7.13 16.33
C ASN A 134 6.72 8.61 16.13
N SER A 135 6.35 9.30 17.21
CA SER A 135 5.95 10.73 17.17
C SER A 135 7.08 11.67 16.69
N ARG A 136 8.35 11.23 16.76
CA ARG A 136 9.50 11.96 16.22
C ARG A 136 9.77 11.69 14.74
N GLY A 137 8.93 10.87 14.07
CA GLY A 137 9.12 10.48 12.68
C GLY A 137 10.20 9.41 12.45
N GLU A 138 10.69 8.75 13.50
CA GLU A 138 11.70 7.70 13.40
C GLU A 138 11.06 6.33 13.15
N PHE A 139 11.59 5.56 12.23
CA PHE A 139 11.21 4.17 12.02
C PHE A 139 11.55 3.32 13.26
N ASN A 140 10.56 2.64 13.85
CA ASN A 140 10.72 1.99 15.15
C ASN A 140 10.24 0.52 15.18
N VAL A 141 10.13 -0.13 14.01
CA VAL A 141 9.80 -1.56 13.96
C VAL A 141 10.97 -2.39 14.50
N PRO A 142 10.73 -3.45 15.30
CA PRO A 142 11.78 -4.35 15.75
C PRO A 142 12.21 -5.33 14.66
N PHE A 143 13.35 -6.00 14.84
CA PHE A 143 13.83 -7.07 13.98
C PHE A 143 12.83 -8.24 13.92
N GLY A 144 12.60 -8.83 12.73
CA GLY A 144 11.54 -9.80 12.49
C GLY A 144 11.88 -11.25 12.80
N ARG A 145 13.15 -11.56 13.08
CA ARG A 145 13.65 -12.93 13.41
C ARG A 145 13.17 -14.01 12.43
N TYR A 146 13.16 -13.71 11.12
CA TYR A 146 12.79 -14.68 10.11
C TYR A 146 13.88 -15.73 9.93
N ALA A 147 13.50 -17.00 9.70
CA ALA A 147 14.46 -18.05 9.32
C ALA A 147 15.11 -17.74 7.95
N ARG A 148 14.34 -17.17 7.03
CA ARG A 148 14.81 -16.73 5.70
C ARG A 148 14.06 -15.50 5.25
N ILE A 149 14.73 -14.61 4.51
CA ILE A 149 14.11 -13.49 3.83
C ILE A 149 14.14 -13.69 2.32
N ALA A 150 13.01 -13.42 1.65
CA ALA A 150 12.97 -13.34 0.19
C ALA A 150 13.08 -11.85 -0.20
N TYR A 151 13.95 -11.53 -1.14
CA TYR A 151 14.16 -10.16 -1.59
C TYR A 151 14.52 -10.09 -3.07
N THR A 152 14.36 -8.92 -3.65
CA THR A 152 14.76 -8.58 -5.01
C THR A 152 15.88 -7.54 -4.92
N ARG A 153 16.97 -7.73 -5.65
CA ARG A 153 18.04 -6.73 -5.74
C ARG A 153 17.80 -5.73 -6.86
N ASP A 154 17.36 -6.20 -8.00
CA ASP A 154 17.18 -5.40 -9.20
C ASP A 154 15.70 -5.19 -9.49
N PHE A 155 15.25 -3.94 -9.45
CA PHE A 155 13.89 -3.52 -9.75
C PHE A 155 13.69 -3.06 -11.21
N SER A 156 14.64 -3.26 -12.10
CA SER A 156 14.56 -2.87 -13.52
C SER A 156 13.30 -3.40 -14.21
N ALA A 157 12.86 -4.61 -13.86
CA ALA A 157 11.63 -5.20 -14.39
C ALA A 157 10.35 -4.36 -14.12
N TYR A 158 10.35 -3.54 -13.04
CA TYR A 158 9.22 -2.65 -12.73
C TYR A 158 9.26 -1.35 -13.54
N ARG A 159 10.42 -0.93 -14.04
CA ARG A 159 10.65 0.38 -14.67
C ARG A 159 9.68 0.67 -15.80
N SER A 160 9.45 -0.30 -16.70
CA SER A 160 8.57 -0.12 -17.86
C SER A 160 7.10 0.15 -17.49
N LEU A 161 6.66 -0.31 -16.32
CA LEU A 161 5.32 -0.10 -15.80
C LEU A 161 5.26 1.16 -14.92
N PHE A 162 6.16 1.28 -13.96
CA PHE A 162 6.16 2.37 -12.98
C PHE A 162 6.50 3.73 -13.59
N SER A 163 7.27 3.78 -14.69
CA SER A 163 7.54 5.04 -15.41
C SER A 163 6.31 5.70 -16.02
N ARG A 164 5.22 4.93 -16.19
CA ARG A 164 3.93 5.43 -16.68
C ARG A 164 2.97 5.85 -15.55
N TRP A 165 3.36 5.64 -14.29
CA TRP A 165 2.56 5.94 -13.12
C TRP A 165 3.12 7.14 -12.36
N GLN A 166 2.24 7.98 -11.86
CA GLN A 166 2.58 9.08 -10.98
C GLN A 166 2.45 8.64 -9.54
N PHE A 167 3.43 9.00 -8.71
CA PHE A 167 3.44 8.70 -7.29
C PHE A 167 3.39 10.00 -6.50
N SER A 168 2.43 10.15 -5.59
CA SER A 168 2.25 11.33 -4.72
C SER A 168 2.16 10.93 -3.26
N SER A 169 2.50 11.88 -2.38
CA SER A 169 2.33 11.74 -0.94
C SER A 169 1.62 12.98 -0.40
N LEU A 170 0.32 12.99 -0.58
CA LEU A 170 -0.57 14.10 -0.24
C LEU A 170 -1.72 13.58 0.63
N ASP A 171 -2.43 14.50 1.30
CA ASP A 171 -3.77 14.19 1.77
C ASP A 171 -4.63 13.77 0.57
N PHE A 172 -5.51 12.78 0.75
CA PHE A 172 -6.28 12.22 -0.35
C PHE A 172 -7.21 13.27 -1.01
N GLU A 173 -7.74 14.24 -0.25
CA GLU A 173 -8.59 15.30 -0.81
C GLU A 173 -7.82 16.32 -1.64
N ALA A 174 -6.50 16.41 -1.47
CA ALA A 174 -5.66 17.27 -2.30
C ALA A 174 -5.40 16.70 -3.70
N LEU A 175 -5.82 15.44 -3.96
CA LEU A 175 -5.65 14.80 -5.25
C LEU A 175 -6.57 15.43 -6.31
N GLN A 176 -5.98 15.78 -7.46
CA GLN A 176 -6.73 16.31 -8.58
C GLN A 176 -7.36 15.16 -9.38
N LEU A 177 -8.65 14.91 -9.13
CA LEU A 177 -9.46 13.94 -9.88
C LEU A 177 -10.11 14.61 -11.09
N THR A 178 -10.29 13.83 -12.15
CA THR A 178 -11.06 14.21 -13.33
C THR A 178 -12.21 13.25 -13.56
N PRO A 179 -13.32 13.64 -14.20
CA PRO A 179 -14.43 12.74 -14.49
C PRO A 179 -14.04 11.48 -15.28
N ALA A 180 -12.89 11.52 -15.97
CA ALA A 180 -12.36 10.40 -16.72
C ALA A 180 -11.60 9.38 -15.87
N ASP A 181 -11.37 9.63 -14.59
CA ASP A 181 -10.65 8.71 -13.72
C ASP A 181 -11.52 7.55 -13.26
N PHE A 182 -10.89 6.41 -13.01
CA PHE A 182 -11.44 5.30 -12.24
C PHE A 182 -10.73 5.28 -10.89
N VAL A 183 -11.47 5.43 -9.82
CA VAL A 183 -10.88 5.49 -8.48
C VAL A 183 -11.10 4.16 -7.75
N TYR A 184 -10.01 3.56 -7.27
CA TYR A 184 -10.05 2.48 -6.30
C TYR A 184 -9.46 2.96 -4.97
N ALA A 185 -10.24 2.89 -3.90
CA ALA A 185 -9.82 3.31 -2.57
C ALA A 185 -9.92 2.18 -1.55
N ASP A 186 -8.84 1.98 -0.81
CA ASP A 186 -8.71 1.01 0.29
C ASP A 186 -8.13 1.73 1.51
N PRO A 187 -8.92 2.59 2.18
CA PRO A 187 -8.44 3.36 3.32
C PRO A 187 -8.07 2.44 4.50
N PRO A 188 -7.27 2.91 5.46
CA PRO A 188 -7.02 2.17 6.69
C PRO A 188 -8.34 1.76 7.35
N TYR A 189 -8.45 0.48 7.79
CA TYR A 189 -9.72 -0.07 8.24
C TYR A 189 -10.18 0.50 9.57
N ASP A 190 -11.50 0.65 9.67
CA ASP A 190 -12.21 0.97 10.90
C ASP A 190 -12.30 -0.25 11.84
N VAL A 191 -11.21 -0.56 12.53
CA VAL A 191 -11.13 -1.69 13.48
C VAL A 191 -10.79 -1.21 14.88
N PRO A 192 -11.43 -1.78 15.95
CA PRO A 192 -11.22 -1.34 17.34
C PRO A 192 -9.78 -1.52 17.84
N PHE A 193 -8.95 -2.32 17.16
CA PHE A 193 -7.73 -2.91 17.72
C PHE A 193 -6.41 -2.36 17.17
N THR A 194 -6.35 -1.19 16.61
CA THR A 194 -5.06 -0.58 16.32
C THR A 194 -4.93 0.74 17.06
N GLN A 195 -4.56 0.68 18.36
CA GLN A 195 -4.15 1.87 19.13
C GLN A 195 -3.14 2.72 18.36
N TYR A 196 -2.30 2.10 17.50
CA TYR A 196 -1.31 2.76 16.65
C TYR A 196 -1.86 3.31 15.32
N ALA A 197 -3.01 2.82 14.84
CA ALA A 197 -3.68 3.34 13.63
C ALA A 197 -4.74 4.40 13.98
N ARG A 198 -5.23 4.42 15.22
CA ARG A 198 -6.24 5.37 15.68
C ARG A 198 -5.76 6.83 15.61
N GLU A 199 -4.47 7.08 15.75
CA GLU A 199 -3.88 8.43 15.71
C GLU A 199 -3.67 8.96 14.29
N ARG A 200 -3.84 8.14 13.23
CA ARG A 200 -3.52 8.51 11.84
C ARG A 200 -4.67 8.48 10.84
N PHE A 201 -5.74 7.75 11.09
CA PHE A 201 -6.94 7.70 10.23
C PHE A 201 -8.17 7.42 11.11
N SER A 202 -8.88 8.48 11.42
CA SER A 202 -10.02 8.47 12.37
C SER A 202 -11.31 8.03 11.67
N TRP A 203 -12.40 7.93 12.46
CA TRP A 203 -13.74 7.77 11.87
C TRP A 203 -14.14 8.98 11.01
N ASP A 204 -13.76 10.19 11.39
CA ASP A 204 -14.02 11.40 10.61
C ASP A 204 -13.28 11.36 9.28
N ASP A 205 -12.07 10.80 9.24
CA ASP A 205 -11.36 10.56 7.98
C ASP A 205 -12.04 9.51 7.10
N GLN A 206 -12.67 8.46 7.70
CA GLN A 206 -13.49 7.50 6.96
C GLN A 206 -14.69 8.20 6.29
N VAL A 207 -15.37 9.05 7.04
CA VAL A 207 -16.51 9.84 6.53
C VAL A 207 -16.03 10.79 5.44
N ARG A 208 -14.99 11.56 5.70
CA ARG A 208 -14.37 12.51 4.76
C ARG A 208 -13.98 11.84 3.44
N ALA A 209 -13.31 10.69 3.51
CA ALA A 209 -12.90 9.94 2.32
C ALA A 209 -14.09 9.41 1.52
N ALA A 210 -15.11 8.85 2.20
CA ALA A 210 -16.29 8.32 1.54
C ALA A 210 -17.12 9.42 0.88
N GLU A 211 -17.28 10.58 1.52
CA GLU A 211 -18.01 11.74 1.00
C GLU A 211 -17.25 12.40 -0.16
N TRP A 212 -15.93 12.56 -0.04
CA TRP A 212 -15.10 13.07 -1.13
C TRP A 212 -15.23 12.20 -2.39
N LEU A 213 -15.14 10.89 -2.24
CA LEU A 213 -15.31 9.95 -3.35
C LEU A 213 -16.73 9.89 -3.89
N ALA A 214 -17.76 10.10 -3.05
CA ALA A 214 -19.15 10.15 -3.49
C ALA A 214 -19.45 11.35 -4.40
N ARG A 215 -18.65 12.43 -4.32
CA ARG A 215 -18.74 13.60 -5.22
C ARG A 215 -18.07 13.37 -6.57
N HIS A 216 -17.25 12.31 -6.70
CA HIS A 216 -16.59 12.01 -7.97
C HIS A 216 -17.60 11.52 -9.03
N PRO A 217 -17.68 12.15 -10.21
CA PRO A 217 -18.66 11.78 -11.24
C PRO A 217 -18.28 10.51 -12.02
N GLY A 218 -17.01 10.12 -12.00
CA GLY A 218 -16.51 8.90 -12.63
C GLY A 218 -16.69 7.65 -11.75
N PRO A 219 -16.27 6.48 -12.25
CA PRO A 219 -16.34 5.21 -11.52
C PRO A 219 -15.53 5.23 -10.22
N VAL A 220 -16.15 4.77 -9.13
CA VAL A 220 -15.52 4.62 -7.81
C VAL A 220 -15.76 3.22 -7.28
N VAL A 221 -14.71 2.61 -6.74
CA VAL A 221 -14.73 1.36 -5.99
C VAL A 221 -14.02 1.58 -4.66
N LEU A 222 -14.70 1.30 -3.54
CA LEU A 222 -14.10 1.30 -2.20
C LEU A 222 -14.10 -0.11 -1.63
N SER A 223 -13.04 -0.46 -0.93
CA SER A 223 -12.98 -1.64 -0.06
C SER A 223 -12.81 -1.24 1.40
N ASN A 224 -13.47 -1.96 2.30
CA ASN A 224 -13.32 -1.75 3.75
C ASN A 224 -13.82 -2.98 4.52
N GLN A 225 -13.55 -3.03 5.83
CA GLN A 225 -14.20 -3.99 6.70
C GLN A 225 -15.70 -3.65 6.81
N ALA A 226 -16.56 -4.67 6.72
CA ALA A 226 -18.01 -4.50 6.79
C ALA A 226 -18.51 -4.27 8.22
N THR A 227 -18.00 -3.22 8.92
CA THR A 227 -18.56 -2.79 10.20
C THR A 227 -19.94 -2.16 10.01
N ARG A 228 -20.77 -2.16 11.06
CA ARG A 228 -22.11 -1.59 10.98
C ARG A 228 -22.08 -0.12 10.50
N ARG A 229 -21.16 0.68 11.05
CA ARG A 229 -21.07 2.12 10.72
C ARG A 229 -20.52 2.37 9.31
N VAL A 230 -19.56 1.58 8.82
CA VAL A 230 -19.07 1.65 7.44
C VAL A 230 -20.18 1.30 6.44
N VAL A 231 -20.92 0.22 6.69
CA VAL A 231 -22.03 -0.19 5.82
C VAL A 231 -23.14 0.87 5.80
N ALA A 232 -23.49 1.45 6.95
CA ALA A 232 -24.49 2.51 7.06
C ALA A 232 -24.05 3.78 6.29
N LEU A 233 -22.78 4.20 6.46
CA LEU A 233 -22.20 5.34 5.77
C LEU A 233 -22.26 5.17 4.23
N TYR A 234 -21.79 4.03 3.72
CA TYR A 234 -21.73 3.80 2.29
C TYR A 234 -23.14 3.70 1.66
N ARG A 235 -24.10 3.09 2.38
CA ARG A 235 -25.51 3.09 1.94
C ARG A 235 -26.09 4.50 1.86
N ARG A 236 -25.90 5.32 2.90
CA ARG A 236 -26.35 6.71 2.94
C ARG A 236 -25.78 7.53 1.77
N LEU A 237 -24.54 7.26 1.35
CA LEU A 237 -23.89 7.94 0.24
C LEU A 237 -24.24 7.34 -1.15
N GLY A 238 -25.15 6.37 -1.21
CA GLY A 238 -25.65 5.81 -2.46
C GLY A 238 -24.69 4.83 -3.16
N TYR A 239 -23.75 4.22 -2.42
CA TYR A 239 -22.92 3.15 -2.96
C TYR A 239 -23.70 1.84 -3.07
N ARG A 240 -23.50 1.10 -4.15
CA ARG A 240 -23.93 -0.30 -4.28
C ARG A 240 -22.95 -1.20 -3.54
N LEU A 241 -23.44 -2.04 -2.62
CA LEU A 241 -22.59 -2.83 -1.73
C LEU A 241 -22.59 -4.31 -2.12
N ARG A 242 -21.39 -4.90 -2.16
CA ARG A 242 -21.17 -6.34 -2.25
C ARG A 242 -20.35 -6.79 -1.06
N PHE A 243 -20.77 -7.85 -0.39
CA PHE A 243 -20.05 -8.43 0.75
C PHE A 243 -19.21 -9.62 0.31
N LEU A 244 -18.00 -9.71 0.83
CA LEU A 244 -17.04 -10.75 0.50
C LEU A 244 -16.43 -11.32 1.78
N ALA A 245 -16.08 -12.61 1.76
CA ALA A 245 -15.30 -13.24 2.81
C ALA A 245 -13.81 -13.03 2.51
N ALA A 246 -13.12 -12.28 3.37
CA ALA A 246 -11.70 -12.01 3.22
C ALA A 246 -10.86 -13.09 3.89
N PRO A 247 -9.84 -13.68 3.22
CA PRO A 247 -8.93 -14.61 3.86
C PRO A 247 -8.05 -13.88 4.89
N ARG A 248 -8.15 -14.23 6.16
CA ARG A 248 -7.23 -13.75 7.21
C ARG A 248 -5.94 -14.58 7.18
N ARG A 249 -4.90 -14.01 6.57
CA ARG A 249 -3.56 -14.65 6.53
C ARG A 249 -2.66 -14.26 7.70
N ILE A 250 -2.92 -13.13 8.37
CA ILE A 250 -2.17 -12.63 9.52
C ILE A 250 -3.20 -12.15 10.54
N SER A 251 -3.19 -12.74 11.75
CA SER A 251 -3.98 -12.31 12.88
C SER A 251 -3.06 -12.05 14.07
N CYS A 252 -3.21 -10.91 14.72
CA CYS A 252 -2.48 -10.60 15.96
C CYS A 252 -2.99 -11.43 17.16
N THR A 253 -4.22 -11.98 17.07
CA THR A 253 -4.90 -12.74 18.13
C THR A 253 -4.96 -14.24 17.85
N GLY A 254 -4.40 -14.73 16.72
CA GLY A 254 -4.54 -16.13 16.30
C GLY A 254 -5.91 -16.51 15.71
N ASP A 255 -6.92 -15.65 15.80
CA ASP A 255 -8.23 -15.86 15.19
C ASP A 255 -8.14 -15.77 13.66
N ARG A 256 -8.44 -16.87 12.96
CA ARG A 256 -8.43 -17.00 11.50
C ARG A 256 -9.82 -16.97 10.88
N THR A 257 -10.84 -16.61 11.65
CA THR A 257 -12.22 -16.47 11.12
C THR A 257 -12.20 -15.45 9.98
N PRO A 258 -12.72 -15.78 8.78
CA PRO A 258 -12.76 -14.85 7.66
C PRO A 258 -13.42 -13.53 8.06
N ALA A 259 -12.74 -12.42 7.81
CA ALA A 259 -13.33 -11.11 8.04
C ALA A 259 -14.35 -10.84 6.92
N ARG A 260 -15.51 -10.28 7.27
CA ARG A 260 -16.46 -9.81 6.28
C ARG A 260 -15.99 -8.46 5.76
N GLU A 261 -15.70 -8.38 4.46
CA GLU A 261 -15.37 -7.13 3.79
C GLU A 261 -16.53 -6.63 2.92
N VAL A 262 -16.60 -5.34 2.73
CA VAL A 262 -17.52 -4.67 1.80
C VAL A 262 -16.72 -4.10 0.63
N LEU A 263 -17.18 -4.42 -0.58
CA LEU A 263 -16.80 -3.76 -1.81
C LEU A 263 -17.96 -2.85 -2.21
N ALA A 264 -17.75 -1.56 -2.16
CA ALA A 264 -18.74 -0.54 -2.46
C ALA A 264 -18.41 0.11 -3.81
N ALA A 265 -19.41 0.22 -4.68
CA ALA A 265 -19.24 0.73 -6.05
C ALA A 265 -20.25 1.84 -6.35
N ARG A 266 -19.79 2.83 -7.13
CA ARG A 266 -20.61 3.95 -7.59
C ARG A 266 -20.24 4.32 -9.02
N ASN A 267 -21.21 4.73 -9.83
CA ASN A 267 -21.04 5.15 -11.23
C ASN A 267 -20.41 4.05 -12.13
N LEU A 268 -20.79 2.79 -11.84
CA LEU A 268 -20.36 1.58 -12.55
C LEU A 268 -21.57 0.83 -13.13
#